data_928d71b33645db1d776bef798eaacca0
#
_entry.id   928d71b33645db1d776bef798eaacca0
#
_cell.length_a   1.000
_cell.length_b   1.000
_cell.length_c   1.000
_cell.angle_alpha   90.00
_cell.angle_beta   90.00
_cell.angle_gamma   90.00
#
_symmetry.space_group_name_H-M   'P 1'
#
loop_
_entity.id
_entity.type
_entity.pdbx_description
1 polymer ?
#
loop_
_entity_poly.entity_id
_entity_poly.type
_entity_poly.pdbx_seq_one_letter_code
_entity_poly.pdbx_strand_id
1 'polypeptide(L)'
;KSLALDVALMPLLSGELEIKEFVLIEPVIYLESRADGSANWQFEGQQATTDGGTDGTDGSATSSGGGLADIRLGDVRIENGKVTMHDAATGETTEISAINMALNLADLSSPFAGDGSLTFKGETLTLKIGIDAPNTLLNGGASDVQFKLDSGLMTAGFDGYLAQAGTVSGKVDLSIPSLATLMIWLEQPLDPASPAPDTIKVGGTIEMIGDKISFTGADVAIDDLKASGDVSVDLGGDRPSIVANLVSEMLDLNPYLPQPEENTASAESGDGGSAGGGNTLAEEWSDEEIDFSGLDAANADLTFDLAGLKIQAIEIGRSKLHIVVQNGSATFDLLEAALYGGNGTAHAVIDRSGARPAISKTVSVTGVQAEPLLAAAAGFDRLSGTTKLNLDITTSGSSQLQFMQNLFGNGDFEFADGAFRGANIAAMVRDFSIDSLNAATADEQSTDFSALTGTYTIENGLLTNDDLTLAAPLLRMTGQGNVNMPEKTLDYTIRPKAVASLEGQGGNDDDGVGIPINVRGTW
;
A
#
# COMPACT_ATOMS: atom_id res chain seq x y z
N LYS A 1 36.00 15.82 32.30
CA LYS A 1 35.71 17.25 32.07
C LYS A 1 37.01 18.01 31.90
N SER A 2 37.70 17.79 30.82
CA SER A 2 38.95 18.47 30.46
C SER A 2 38.97 18.79 28.97
N LEU A 3 39.74 19.80 28.63
CA LEU A 3 40.06 20.18 27.25
C LEU A 3 41.56 19.91 27.06
N ALA A 4 41.92 19.13 26.07
CA ALA A 4 43.28 19.01 25.58
C ALA A 4 43.38 19.79 24.26
N LEU A 5 44.37 20.69 24.21
CA LEU A 5 44.61 21.58 23.08
C LEU A 5 46.10 21.53 22.72
N ASP A 6 46.42 21.12 21.47
CA ASP A 6 47.77 21.22 20.92
C ASP A 6 47.77 22.27 19.78
N VAL A 7 48.64 23.28 19.95
CA VAL A 7 48.74 24.41 18.99
C VAL A 7 50.12 24.42 18.35
N ALA A 8 50.18 24.63 17.05
CA ALA A 8 51.43 24.76 16.31
C ALA A 8 52.14 26.08 16.66
N LEU A 9 53.33 26.01 17.24
CA LEU A 9 54.08 27.20 17.68
C LEU A 9 54.62 28.06 16.54
N MET A 10 54.99 27.46 15.40
CA MET A 10 55.59 28.22 14.28
C MET A 10 54.58 29.09 13.55
N PRO A 11 53.37 28.64 13.21
CA PRO A 11 52.30 29.50 12.66
C PRO A 11 51.88 30.60 13.63
N LEU A 12 51.84 30.29 14.93
CA LEU A 12 51.45 31.29 15.93
C LEU A 12 52.42 32.49 15.97
N LEU A 13 53.72 32.30 15.68
CA LEU A 13 54.71 33.38 15.58
C LEU A 13 54.50 34.26 14.35
N SER A 14 53.84 33.77 13.31
CA SER A 14 53.44 34.51 12.11
C SER A 14 52.05 35.14 12.22
N GLY A 15 51.34 34.92 13.32
CA GLY A 15 49.98 35.42 13.53
C GLY A 15 48.86 34.51 13.03
N GLU A 16 49.21 33.27 12.63
CA GLU A 16 48.25 32.25 12.21
C GLU A 16 47.99 31.29 13.38
N LEU A 17 46.71 31.00 13.65
CA LEU A 17 46.32 30.01 14.68
C LEU A 17 46.07 28.65 14.03
N GLU A 18 47.02 27.75 14.22
CA GLU A 18 46.89 26.34 13.77
C GLU A 18 46.71 25.43 14.98
N ILE A 19 45.53 24.83 15.14
CA ILE A 19 45.21 23.87 16.19
C ILE A 19 45.43 22.46 15.62
N LYS A 20 46.40 21.75 16.15
CA LYS A 20 46.73 20.38 15.70
C LYS A 20 45.78 19.35 16.28
N GLU A 21 45.40 19.50 17.53
CA GLU A 21 44.52 18.60 18.24
C GLU A 21 43.63 19.41 19.21
N PHE A 22 42.35 19.08 19.20
CA PHE A 22 41.34 19.65 20.06
C PHE A 22 40.45 18.54 20.61
N VAL A 23 40.69 18.11 21.84
CA VAL A 23 39.93 17.01 22.44
C VAL A 23 39.12 17.50 23.63
N LEU A 24 37.80 17.30 23.53
CA LEU A 24 36.84 17.51 24.61
C LEU A 24 36.59 16.18 25.32
N ILE A 25 37.07 16.03 26.54
CA ILE A 25 36.89 14.84 27.38
C ILE A 25 35.77 15.06 28.36
N GLU A 26 34.72 14.22 28.26
CA GLU A 26 33.49 14.30 29.09
C GLU A 26 32.86 15.72 29.09
N PRO A 27 32.72 16.39 27.93
CA PRO A 27 32.04 17.67 27.94
C PRO A 27 30.57 17.49 28.33
N VAL A 28 30.04 18.44 29.08
CA VAL A 28 28.60 18.55 29.36
C VAL A 28 28.15 19.90 28.84
N ILE A 29 27.31 19.83 27.79
CA ILE A 29 26.78 20.99 27.09
C ILE A 29 25.29 21.10 27.42
N TYR A 30 24.86 22.27 27.86
CA TYR A 30 23.47 22.58 28.13
C TYR A 30 22.99 23.61 27.11
N LEU A 31 22.02 23.22 26.30
CA LEU A 31 21.35 24.05 25.29
C LEU A 31 19.95 24.37 25.79
N GLU A 32 19.55 25.63 25.69
CA GLU A 32 18.23 26.09 26.12
C GLU A 32 17.64 27.03 25.07
N SER A 33 16.46 26.68 24.56
CA SER A 33 15.59 27.58 23.83
C SER A 33 14.56 28.19 24.78
N ARG A 34 14.34 29.50 24.68
CA ARG A 34 13.38 30.21 25.51
C ARG A 34 12.04 30.37 24.83
N ALA A 35 10.99 30.62 25.62
CA ALA A 35 9.64 30.80 25.09
C ALA A 35 9.50 32.01 24.13
N ASP A 36 10.44 32.95 24.12
CA ASP A 36 10.51 34.08 23.20
C ASP A 36 11.25 33.75 21.89
N GLY A 37 11.69 32.50 21.72
CA GLY A 37 12.44 32.03 20.53
C GLY A 37 13.95 32.33 20.60
N SER A 38 14.44 32.97 21.64
CA SER A 38 15.89 33.14 21.86
C SER A 38 16.53 31.85 22.39
N ALA A 39 17.81 31.64 22.08
CA ALA A 39 18.54 30.47 22.54
C ALA A 39 19.92 30.84 23.11
N ASN A 40 20.41 30.04 24.07
CA ASN A 40 21.69 30.32 24.75
C ASN A 40 22.92 30.07 23.86
N TRP A 41 22.74 29.55 22.66
CA TRP A 41 23.77 29.39 21.62
C TRP A 41 23.70 30.47 20.54
N GLN A 42 22.78 31.43 20.62
CA GLN A 42 22.75 32.61 19.76
C GLN A 42 23.67 33.69 20.35
N PHE A 43 24.73 34.02 19.64
CA PHE A 43 25.68 35.06 20.05
C PHE A 43 25.28 36.41 19.43
N GLU A 44 25.36 37.50 20.23
CA GLU A 44 25.09 38.85 19.74
C GLU A 44 26.05 39.17 18.56
N GLY A 45 25.51 39.30 17.36
CA GLY A 45 26.26 39.56 16.12
C GLY A 45 25.63 38.91 14.88
N GLN A 46 24.70 37.92 15.06
CA GLN A 46 23.93 37.28 13.96
C GLN A 46 22.47 37.74 13.93
N GLN A 47 22.18 39.03 14.07
CA GLN A 47 20.84 39.52 13.76
C GLN A 47 20.64 39.49 12.23
N ALA A 48 19.82 38.58 11.75
CA ALA A 48 19.20 38.68 10.46
C ALA A 48 18.38 39.98 10.45
N THR A 49 18.84 40.99 9.72
CA THR A 49 18.10 42.21 9.46
C THR A 49 16.94 41.92 8.54
N THR A 50 15.79 41.58 9.12
CA THR A 50 14.49 41.78 8.48
C THR A 50 13.90 43.04 9.05
N ASP A 51 14.29 44.21 8.49
CA ASP A 51 13.38 45.35 8.41
C ASP A 51 13.82 46.31 7.30
N GLY A 52 12.87 46.59 6.42
CA GLY A 52 13.04 47.57 5.36
C GLY A 52 12.99 49.00 5.91
N GLY A 53 14.07 49.76 5.72
CA GLY A 53 14.11 51.19 6.01
C GLY A 53 15.24 51.83 5.24
N THR A 54 14.89 52.52 4.16
CA THR A 54 15.73 53.48 3.43
C THR A 54 16.22 54.61 4.35
N ASP A 55 17.52 54.79 4.56
CA ASP A 55 18.13 56.11 4.22
C ASP A 55 19.66 56.06 4.31
N GLY A 56 20.33 56.73 3.39
CA GLY A 56 21.75 56.69 3.16
C GLY A 56 22.60 57.45 4.19
N THR A 57 23.85 57.04 4.28
CA THR A 57 25.05 57.93 4.18
C THR A 57 26.31 57.09 4.29
N ASP A 58 27.31 57.42 3.43
CA ASP A 58 28.68 56.91 3.40
C ASP A 58 29.34 56.72 4.75
N GLY A 59 29.88 55.53 4.97
CA GLY A 59 30.82 55.23 6.03
C GLY A 59 31.50 53.89 5.71
N SER A 60 32.69 53.93 5.07
CA SER A 60 33.58 52.79 4.94
C SER A 60 33.93 52.23 6.33
N ALA A 61 33.14 51.27 6.81
CA ALA A 61 33.52 50.36 7.86
C ALA A 61 34.14 49.14 7.19
N THR A 62 35.46 49.05 7.22
CA THR A 62 36.20 47.81 7.05
C THR A 62 35.68 46.85 8.11
N SER A 63 34.73 45.97 7.69
CA SER A 63 34.38 44.82 8.48
C SER A 63 35.55 43.84 8.45
N SER A 64 36.41 43.92 9.49
CA SER A 64 37.30 42.84 9.88
C SER A 64 36.41 41.69 10.37
N GLY A 65 35.84 40.95 9.44
CA GLY A 65 35.25 39.63 9.70
C GLY A 65 36.40 38.67 10.00
N GLY A 66 36.82 38.62 11.28
CA GLY A 66 37.55 37.46 11.78
C GLY A 66 36.61 36.27 11.77
N GLY A 67 36.33 35.75 10.58
CA GLY A 67 35.48 34.57 10.41
C GLY A 67 36.26 33.33 10.70
N LEU A 68 35.56 32.27 11.04
CA LEU A 68 36.05 30.89 11.19
C LEU A 68 36.92 30.40 10.01
N ALA A 69 36.99 31.20 8.92
CA ALA A 69 37.74 30.92 7.70
C ALA A 69 39.26 30.77 7.87
N ASP A 70 39.85 31.40 8.93
CA ASP A 70 41.29 31.36 9.17
C ASP A 70 41.72 30.39 10.26
N ILE A 71 40.79 29.63 10.86
CA ILE A 71 41.08 28.63 11.88
C ILE A 71 41.37 27.30 11.21
N ARG A 72 42.59 26.79 11.36
CA ARG A 72 42.95 25.45 10.96
C ARG A 72 42.77 24.52 12.17
N LEU A 73 41.80 23.57 12.01
CA LEU A 73 41.50 22.56 13.00
C LEU A 73 41.99 21.20 12.47
N GLY A 74 43.00 20.63 13.11
CA GLY A 74 43.48 19.29 12.81
C GLY A 74 42.49 18.21 13.28
N ASP A 75 42.91 17.46 14.28
CA ASP A 75 42.10 16.37 14.87
C ASP A 75 41.21 16.95 15.99
N VAL A 76 39.89 16.95 15.75
CA VAL A 76 38.89 17.37 16.75
C VAL A 76 38.14 16.16 17.26
N ARG A 77 38.19 15.91 18.56
CA ARG A 77 37.51 14.78 19.19
C ARG A 77 36.59 15.20 20.31
N ILE A 78 35.51 14.48 20.44
CA ILE A 78 34.64 14.48 21.62
C ILE A 78 34.67 13.06 22.17
N GLU A 79 35.07 12.92 23.43
CA GLU A 79 35.12 11.65 24.13
C GLU A 79 34.13 11.67 25.29
N ASN A 80 33.17 10.73 25.28
CA ASN A 80 32.14 10.54 26.27
C ASN A 80 31.37 11.84 26.61
N GLY A 81 31.01 12.60 25.55
CA GLY A 81 30.26 13.85 25.68
C GLY A 81 28.80 13.65 26.07
N LYS A 82 28.21 14.70 26.65
CA LYS A 82 26.79 14.79 26.98
C LYS A 82 26.24 16.15 26.55
N VAL A 83 25.11 16.12 25.84
CA VAL A 83 24.34 17.32 25.49
C VAL A 83 22.94 17.17 26.08
N THR A 84 22.48 18.21 26.77
CA THR A 84 21.11 18.31 27.25
C THR A 84 20.49 19.54 26.59
N MET A 85 19.38 19.36 25.90
CA MET A 85 18.62 20.44 25.29
C MET A 85 17.30 20.58 26.02
N HIS A 86 17.00 21.79 26.45
CA HIS A 86 15.74 22.15 27.13
C HIS A 86 14.97 23.15 26.28
N ASP A 87 13.74 22.82 25.92
CA ASP A 87 12.82 23.74 25.28
C ASP A 87 11.86 24.34 26.31
N ALA A 88 12.03 25.60 26.63
CA ALA A 88 11.19 26.27 27.60
C ALA A 88 9.78 26.59 27.11
N ALA A 89 9.51 26.49 25.80
CA ALA A 89 8.16 26.67 25.23
C ALA A 89 7.28 25.42 25.44
N THR A 90 7.88 24.23 25.27
CA THR A 90 7.18 22.93 25.43
C THR A 90 7.42 22.30 26.79
N GLY A 91 8.50 22.70 27.51
CA GLY A 91 8.97 22.06 28.72
C GLY A 91 9.73 20.76 28.51
N GLU A 92 9.96 20.38 27.25
CA GLU A 92 10.63 19.14 26.89
C GLU A 92 12.15 19.22 27.17
N THR A 93 12.70 18.10 27.61
CA THR A 93 14.15 17.98 27.82
C THR A 93 14.66 16.76 27.08
N THR A 94 15.54 16.99 26.12
CA THR A 94 16.18 15.96 25.31
C THR A 94 17.63 15.77 25.77
N GLU A 95 18.04 14.52 25.97
CA GLU A 95 19.40 14.16 26.36
C GLU A 95 20.08 13.31 25.30
N ILE A 96 21.29 13.70 24.90
CA ILE A 96 22.19 12.91 24.05
C ILE A 96 23.44 12.62 24.90
N SER A 97 23.81 11.36 25.04
CA SER A 97 24.90 10.93 25.91
C SER A 97 25.89 10.02 25.16
N ALA A 98 26.97 9.67 25.85
CA ALA A 98 28.04 8.82 25.28
C ALA A 98 28.51 9.30 23.91
N ILE A 99 28.60 10.60 23.70
CA ILE A 99 29.02 11.17 22.41
C ILE A 99 30.52 10.94 22.26
N ASN A 100 30.88 10.12 21.30
CA ASN A 100 32.24 9.84 20.88
C ASN A 100 32.37 10.15 19.40
N MET A 101 32.95 11.29 19.03
CA MET A 101 33.05 11.78 17.66
C MET A 101 34.49 12.17 17.35
N ALA A 102 34.97 11.75 16.19
CA ALA A 102 36.19 12.24 15.60
C ALA A 102 35.85 13.05 14.34
N LEU A 103 36.32 14.29 14.29
CA LEU A 103 36.06 15.23 13.22
C LEU A 103 37.41 15.66 12.62
N ASN A 104 37.57 15.53 11.33
CA ASN A 104 38.74 16.01 10.61
C ASN A 104 38.33 17.14 9.66
N LEU A 105 38.78 18.34 9.97
CA LEU A 105 38.58 19.53 9.16
C LEU A 105 39.84 20.38 9.25
N ALA A 106 40.77 20.17 8.33
CA ALA A 106 42.01 20.95 8.33
C ALA A 106 41.74 22.45 8.12
N ASP A 107 40.88 22.78 7.20
CA ASP A 107 40.29 24.11 6.97
C ASP A 107 39.01 23.94 6.16
N LEU A 108 38.23 25.02 5.99
CA LEU A 108 36.97 24.98 5.23
C LEU A 108 37.15 24.71 3.72
N SER A 109 38.38 24.83 3.22
CA SER A 109 38.72 24.53 1.80
C SER A 109 39.15 23.08 1.61
N SER A 110 39.36 22.35 2.71
CA SER A 110 39.71 20.92 2.74
C SER A 110 38.45 20.07 2.95
N PRO A 111 38.46 18.80 2.49
CA PRO A 111 37.38 17.89 2.78
C PRO A 111 37.14 17.72 4.28
N PHE A 112 35.88 17.70 4.66
CA PHE A 112 35.43 17.38 6.00
C PHE A 112 35.09 15.89 6.12
N ALA A 113 35.56 15.27 7.18
CA ALA A 113 35.14 13.92 7.55
C ALA A 113 34.85 13.86 9.06
N GLY A 114 33.76 13.19 9.41
CA GLY A 114 33.35 12.95 10.79
C GLY A 114 32.84 11.54 10.95
N ASP A 115 33.30 10.86 11.97
CA ASP A 115 32.77 9.55 12.37
C ASP A 115 32.68 9.42 13.89
N GLY A 116 31.75 8.60 14.34
CA GLY A 116 31.59 8.35 15.76
C GLY A 116 30.27 7.71 16.14
N SER A 117 29.98 7.78 17.43
CA SER A 117 28.74 7.24 17.98
C SER A 117 28.18 8.15 19.07
N LEU A 118 26.88 8.05 19.28
CA LEU A 118 26.17 8.71 20.37
C LEU A 118 25.01 7.81 20.85
N THR A 119 24.51 8.07 22.03
CA THR A 119 23.32 7.42 22.58
C THR A 119 22.19 8.43 22.68
N PHE A 120 21.07 8.16 22.03
CA PHE A 120 19.85 8.97 22.06
C PHE A 120 18.66 8.09 22.41
N LYS A 121 17.87 8.48 23.40
CA LYS A 121 16.71 7.71 23.91
C LYS A 121 17.05 6.21 24.13
N GLY A 122 18.25 5.93 24.68
CA GLY A 122 18.70 4.58 24.99
C GLY A 122 19.26 3.77 23.81
N GLU A 123 19.17 4.28 22.57
CA GLU A 123 19.70 3.64 21.37
C GLU A 123 21.06 4.23 20.98
N THR A 124 21.98 3.35 20.57
CA THR A 124 23.30 3.77 20.09
C THR A 124 23.24 3.99 18.58
N LEU A 125 23.53 5.21 18.16
CA LEU A 125 23.62 5.62 16.76
C LEU A 125 25.09 5.77 16.37
N THR A 126 25.53 5.05 15.35
CA THR A 126 26.84 5.22 14.72
C THR A 126 26.69 6.05 13.46
N LEU A 127 27.49 7.11 13.35
CA LEU A 127 27.39 8.10 12.29
C LEU A 127 28.71 8.21 11.52
N LYS A 128 28.61 8.35 10.18
CA LYS A 128 29.71 8.79 9.34
C LYS A 128 29.21 9.88 8.39
N ILE A 129 30.00 10.94 8.24
CA ILE A 129 29.71 12.03 7.33
C ILE A 129 30.98 12.45 6.60
N GLY A 130 30.89 12.72 5.30
CA GLY A 130 31.93 13.30 4.48
C GLY A 130 31.37 14.44 3.64
N ILE A 131 32.14 15.52 3.50
CA ILE A 131 31.80 16.65 2.61
C ILE A 131 33.08 17.05 1.90
N ASP A 132 33.11 16.93 0.57
CA ASP A 132 34.34 17.17 -0.19
C ASP A 132 34.74 18.63 -0.29
N ALA A 133 33.77 19.55 -0.36
CA ALA A 133 34.01 20.99 -0.50
C ALA A 133 33.12 21.82 0.47
N PRO A 134 33.37 21.78 1.79
CA PRO A 134 32.54 22.47 2.78
C PRO A 134 32.36 23.97 2.51
N ASN A 135 33.45 24.68 2.18
CA ASN A 135 33.41 26.10 1.89
C ASN A 135 32.55 26.44 0.66
N THR A 136 32.63 25.60 -0.38
CA THR A 136 31.80 25.77 -1.57
C THR A 136 30.32 25.61 -1.24
N LEU A 137 29.99 24.60 -0.45
CA LEU A 137 28.62 24.33 0.00
C LEU A 137 28.06 25.49 0.86
N LEU A 138 28.85 25.99 1.81
CA LEU A 138 28.45 27.10 2.68
C LEU A 138 28.21 28.41 1.90
N ASN A 139 28.93 28.62 0.78
CA ASN A 139 28.78 29.78 -0.07
C ASN A 139 27.77 29.58 -1.22
N GLY A 140 26.92 28.60 -1.15
CA GLY A 140 25.84 28.40 -2.11
C GLY A 140 26.23 27.60 -3.36
N GLY A 141 27.43 27.04 -3.36
CA GLY A 141 27.86 26.10 -4.39
C GLY A 141 27.43 24.69 -4.06
N ALA A 142 28.13 23.75 -4.64
CA ALA A 142 27.79 22.34 -4.54
C ALA A 142 28.97 21.49 -4.08
N SER A 143 28.67 20.37 -3.42
CA SER A 143 29.65 19.43 -2.92
C SER A 143 29.14 18.00 -2.96
N ASP A 144 30.04 17.05 -3.16
CA ASP A 144 29.76 15.67 -2.84
C ASP A 144 29.65 15.50 -1.32
N VAL A 145 28.64 14.72 -0.90
CA VAL A 145 28.31 14.46 0.49
C VAL A 145 28.07 12.97 0.67
N GLN A 146 28.70 12.43 1.69
CA GLN A 146 28.48 11.04 2.13
C GLN A 146 27.91 11.07 3.54
N PHE A 147 26.88 10.28 3.77
CA PHE A 147 26.27 10.12 5.08
C PHE A 147 25.93 8.64 5.32
N LYS A 148 26.24 8.15 6.51
CA LYS A 148 25.82 6.83 6.98
C LYS A 148 25.39 6.89 8.42
N LEU A 149 24.22 6.34 8.70
CA LEU A 149 23.67 6.07 10.03
C LEU A 149 23.51 4.57 10.19
N ASP A 150 23.92 4.04 11.33
CA ASP A 150 23.76 2.64 11.70
C ASP A 150 23.31 2.54 13.16
N SER A 151 22.21 1.82 13.39
CA SER A 151 21.67 1.53 14.71
C SER A 151 20.92 0.19 14.71
N GLY A 152 20.49 -0.26 15.89
CA GLY A 152 19.61 -1.44 16.01
C GLY A 152 18.22 -1.22 15.43
N LEU A 153 17.78 0.03 15.28
CA LEU A 153 16.45 0.40 14.82
C LEU A 153 16.38 0.68 13.32
N MET A 154 17.48 1.19 12.74
CA MET A 154 17.55 1.54 11.33
C MET A 154 18.97 1.68 10.83
N THR A 155 19.16 1.46 9.53
CA THR A 155 20.33 1.91 8.80
C THR A 155 19.91 2.87 7.70
N ALA A 156 20.66 3.95 7.50
CA ALA A 156 20.44 4.90 6.42
C ALA A 156 21.78 5.32 5.79
N GLY A 157 21.83 5.41 4.47
CA GLY A 157 22.97 5.84 3.70
C GLY A 157 22.59 6.83 2.62
N PHE A 158 23.48 7.77 2.36
CA PHE A 158 23.45 8.68 1.22
C PHE A 158 24.85 8.86 0.69
N ASP A 159 25.02 8.75 -0.62
CA ASP A 159 26.27 9.04 -1.33
C ASP A 159 25.95 9.82 -2.61
N GLY A 160 26.26 11.09 -2.62
CA GLY A 160 25.85 11.93 -3.72
C GLY A 160 26.23 13.39 -3.56
N TYR A 161 25.52 14.20 -4.28
CA TYR A 161 25.75 15.60 -4.52
C TYR A 161 24.65 16.46 -3.88
N LEU A 162 25.07 17.51 -3.18
CA LEU A 162 24.18 18.46 -2.53
C LEU A 162 24.52 19.88 -2.99
N ALA A 163 23.52 20.68 -3.39
CA ALA A 163 23.66 22.10 -3.69
C ALA A 163 22.66 22.95 -2.92
N GLN A 164 23.03 24.18 -2.60
CA GLN A 164 22.23 25.08 -1.74
C GLN A 164 20.84 25.42 -2.31
N ALA A 165 20.63 25.33 -3.61
CA ALA A 165 19.33 25.59 -4.24
C ALA A 165 18.29 24.47 -3.99
N GLY A 166 18.52 23.54 -3.04
CA GLY A 166 17.66 22.40 -2.79
C GLY A 166 17.83 21.29 -3.82
N THR A 167 18.92 21.30 -4.59
CA THR A 167 19.24 20.19 -5.50
C THR A 167 20.00 19.12 -4.74
N VAL A 168 19.46 17.91 -4.74
CA VAL A 168 20.08 16.71 -4.17
C VAL A 168 20.08 15.65 -5.26
N SER A 169 21.20 14.98 -5.48
CA SER A 169 21.27 13.84 -6.38
C SER A 169 22.26 12.82 -5.85
N GLY A 170 21.85 11.58 -5.67
CA GLY A 170 22.73 10.55 -5.12
C GLY A 170 22.04 9.23 -4.86
N LYS A 171 22.83 8.26 -4.45
CA LYS A 171 22.32 6.96 -4.01
C LYS A 171 21.85 7.04 -2.57
N VAL A 172 20.69 6.46 -2.30
CA VAL A 172 20.13 6.29 -0.96
C VAL A 172 19.95 4.82 -0.67
N ASP A 173 20.16 4.45 0.59
CA ASP A 173 19.77 3.18 1.16
C ASP A 173 19.14 3.42 2.53
N LEU A 174 18.02 2.73 2.80
CA LEU A 174 17.30 2.76 4.08
C LEU A 174 16.86 1.34 4.41
N SER A 175 17.09 0.93 5.65
CA SER A 175 16.55 -0.33 6.17
C SER A 175 16.02 -0.13 7.58
N ILE A 176 14.78 -0.50 7.80
CA ILE A 176 14.07 -0.46 9.09
C ILE A 176 13.62 -1.89 9.38
N PRO A 177 14.27 -2.60 10.33
CA PRO A 177 13.93 -3.98 10.66
C PRO A 177 12.56 -4.13 11.34
N SER A 178 12.10 -3.11 12.08
CA SER A 178 10.77 -3.07 12.67
C SER A 178 10.30 -1.63 12.77
N LEU A 179 9.30 -1.28 11.95
CA LEU A 179 8.71 0.06 11.96
C LEU A 179 8.00 0.33 13.30
N ALA A 180 7.31 -0.66 13.84
CA ALA A 180 6.63 -0.54 15.12
C ALA A 180 7.62 -0.19 16.26
N THR A 181 8.78 -0.86 16.30
CA THR A 181 9.83 -0.59 17.29
C THR A 181 10.43 0.81 17.10
N LEU A 182 10.69 1.23 15.87
CA LEU A 182 11.18 2.56 15.53
C LEU A 182 10.18 3.64 15.97
N MET A 183 8.90 3.46 15.71
CA MET A 183 7.86 4.43 16.05
C MET A 183 7.63 4.53 17.58
N ILE A 184 7.76 3.42 18.31
CA ILE A 184 7.76 3.44 19.79
C ILE A 184 8.95 4.26 20.30
N TRP A 185 10.14 4.08 19.73
CA TRP A 185 11.34 4.84 20.09
C TRP A 185 11.20 6.34 19.78
N LEU A 186 10.49 6.68 18.68
CA LEU A 186 10.16 8.06 18.32
C LEU A 186 9.02 8.65 19.18
N GLU A 187 8.44 7.87 20.10
CA GLU A 187 7.28 8.26 20.93
C GLU A 187 6.01 8.56 20.12
N GLN A 188 5.89 7.92 18.95
CA GLN A 188 4.73 7.98 18.06
C GLN A 188 4.24 6.55 17.74
N PRO A 189 3.76 5.80 18.75
CA PRO A 189 3.35 4.41 18.53
C PRO A 189 2.24 4.33 17.48
N LEU A 190 2.36 3.34 16.59
CA LEU A 190 1.33 3.04 15.60
C LEU A 190 0.08 2.50 16.29
N ASP A 191 -1.08 2.79 15.72
CA ASP A 191 -2.34 2.19 16.18
C ASP A 191 -2.29 0.67 15.94
N PRO A 192 -2.44 -0.18 16.98
CA PRO A 192 -2.42 -1.63 16.82
C PRO A 192 -3.56 -2.17 15.93
N ALA A 193 -4.65 -1.41 15.76
CA ALA A 193 -5.78 -1.77 14.91
C ALA A 193 -5.55 -1.39 13.44
N SER A 194 -4.51 -0.61 13.13
CA SER A 194 -4.21 -0.18 11.76
C SER A 194 -3.17 -1.12 11.14
N PRO A 195 -3.42 -1.71 9.96
CA PRO A 195 -2.42 -2.52 9.27
C PRO A 195 -1.25 -1.63 8.85
N ALA A 196 -0.13 -1.76 9.54
CA ALA A 196 1.10 -1.07 9.22
C ALA A 196 2.19 -2.10 8.88
N PRO A 197 3.06 -1.82 7.90
CA PRO A 197 4.18 -2.70 7.60
C PRO A 197 5.15 -2.76 8.77
N ASP A 198 5.82 -3.90 8.96
CA ASP A 198 6.86 -4.05 9.99
C ASP A 198 8.26 -3.76 9.43
N THR A 199 8.63 -4.40 8.33
CA THR A 199 9.95 -4.22 7.72
C THR A 199 9.89 -3.30 6.50
N ILE A 200 10.86 -2.38 6.40
CA ILE A 200 11.00 -1.49 5.25
C ILE A 200 12.45 -1.49 4.78
N LYS A 201 12.67 -1.70 3.47
CA LYS A 201 13.94 -1.48 2.80
C LYS A 201 13.71 -0.67 1.54
N VAL A 202 14.52 0.34 1.35
CA VAL A 202 14.47 1.21 0.17
C VAL A 202 15.89 1.48 -0.30
N GLY A 203 16.16 1.26 -1.59
CA GLY A 203 17.42 1.59 -2.23
C GLY A 203 17.17 2.19 -3.60
N GLY A 204 18.13 3.00 -4.10
CA GLY A 204 18.04 3.59 -5.44
C GLY A 204 18.76 4.91 -5.56
N THR A 205 18.49 5.63 -6.65
CA THR A 205 19.06 6.96 -6.90
C THR A 205 17.96 8.01 -6.77
N ILE A 206 18.13 8.94 -5.84
CA ILE A 206 17.24 10.09 -5.65
C ILE A 206 17.79 11.30 -6.43
N GLU A 207 16.90 12.06 -7.04
CA GLU A 207 17.16 13.40 -7.56
C GLU A 207 16.05 14.32 -7.08
N MET A 208 16.41 15.40 -6.41
CA MET A 208 15.49 16.44 -5.96
C MET A 208 15.91 17.77 -6.56
N ILE A 209 14.96 18.43 -7.26
CA ILE A 209 15.15 19.73 -7.88
C ILE A 209 13.93 20.59 -7.55
N GLY A 210 14.07 21.49 -6.60
CA GLY A 210 12.94 22.26 -6.06
C GLY A 210 11.89 21.34 -5.47
N ASP A 211 10.65 21.43 -5.95
CA ASP A 211 9.52 20.64 -5.47
C ASP A 211 9.39 19.25 -6.13
N LYS A 212 10.30 18.91 -7.05
CA LYS A 212 10.29 17.62 -7.75
C LYS A 212 11.29 16.65 -7.16
N ILE A 213 10.83 15.47 -6.83
CA ILE A 213 11.63 14.36 -6.32
C ILE A 213 11.48 13.20 -7.32
N SER A 214 12.59 12.72 -7.87
CA SER A 214 12.64 11.54 -8.72
C SER A 214 13.45 10.46 -8.03
N PHE A 215 12.97 9.23 -8.04
CA PHE A 215 13.62 8.07 -7.49
C PHE A 215 13.76 7.02 -8.60
N THR A 216 14.96 6.87 -9.13
CA THR A 216 15.24 6.03 -10.28
C THR A 216 15.92 4.74 -9.86
N GLY A 217 15.50 3.62 -10.47
CA GLY A 217 15.98 2.31 -10.09
C GLY A 217 15.70 2.00 -8.63
N ALA A 218 14.54 2.43 -8.15
CA ALA A 218 14.07 2.13 -6.81
C ALA A 218 13.97 0.61 -6.62
N ASP A 219 14.50 0.12 -5.50
CA ASP A 219 14.32 -1.25 -5.01
C ASP A 219 13.69 -1.14 -3.63
N VAL A 220 12.42 -1.50 -3.55
CA VAL A 220 11.58 -1.34 -2.36
C VAL A 220 11.13 -2.71 -1.89
N ALA A 221 11.38 -3.01 -0.63
CA ALA A 221 10.82 -4.17 0.05
C ALA A 221 10.07 -3.70 1.30
N ILE A 222 8.80 -4.05 1.40
CA ILE A 222 7.92 -3.76 2.53
C ILE A 222 7.32 -5.10 2.95
N ASP A 223 7.77 -5.62 4.08
CA ASP A 223 7.50 -7.00 4.50
C ASP A 223 7.87 -8.00 3.38
N ASP A 224 6.91 -8.79 2.91
CA ASP A 224 7.08 -9.74 1.81
C ASP A 224 6.91 -9.10 0.42
N LEU A 225 6.39 -7.86 0.35
CA LEU A 225 6.21 -7.13 -0.89
C LEU A 225 7.56 -6.63 -1.39
N LYS A 226 7.89 -6.94 -2.65
CA LYS A 226 9.08 -6.43 -3.34
C LYS A 226 8.68 -5.81 -4.66
N ALA A 227 9.11 -4.58 -4.85
CA ALA A 227 8.88 -3.85 -6.10
C ALA A 227 10.15 -3.10 -6.51
N SER A 228 10.38 -2.99 -7.80
CA SER A 228 11.45 -2.18 -8.36
C SER A 228 10.94 -1.32 -9.52
N GLY A 229 11.57 -0.18 -9.75
CA GLY A 229 11.18 0.72 -10.84
C GLY A 229 11.51 2.17 -10.58
N ASP A 230 10.72 3.05 -11.17
CA ASP A 230 10.92 4.50 -11.06
C ASP A 230 9.70 5.15 -10.42
N VAL A 231 9.95 6.11 -9.53
CA VAL A 231 8.91 6.91 -8.85
C VAL A 231 9.28 8.36 -8.95
N SER A 232 8.32 9.23 -9.26
CA SER A 232 8.48 10.67 -9.16
C SER A 232 7.34 11.31 -8.39
N VAL A 233 7.66 12.32 -7.60
CA VAL A 233 6.71 13.09 -6.79
C VAL A 233 6.91 14.57 -7.09
N ASP A 234 5.84 15.26 -7.42
CA ASP A 234 5.80 16.72 -7.58
C ASP A 234 4.98 17.32 -6.43
N LEU A 235 5.64 18.12 -5.59
CA LEU A 235 5.05 18.79 -4.42
C LEU A 235 4.63 20.24 -4.72
N GLY A 236 4.92 20.76 -5.94
CA GLY A 236 4.69 22.17 -6.31
C GLY A 236 3.23 22.51 -6.62
N GLY A 237 2.32 21.54 -6.66
CA GLY A 237 0.90 21.76 -6.91
C GLY A 237 0.08 21.92 -5.63
N ASP A 238 -1.23 22.20 -5.78
CA ASP A 238 -2.16 22.24 -4.66
C ASP A 238 -2.26 20.89 -3.92
N ARG A 239 -1.92 19.80 -4.62
CA ARG A 239 -1.83 18.43 -4.11
C ARG A 239 -0.56 17.77 -4.65
N PRO A 240 0.11 16.94 -3.86
CA PRO A 240 1.19 16.11 -4.38
C PRO A 240 0.74 15.29 -5.59
N SER A 241 1.60 15.18 -6.59
CA SER A 241 1.37 14.32 -7.75
C SER A 241 2.45 13.23 -7.80
N ILE A 242 2.02 11.98 -7.81
CA ILE A 242 2.88 10.80 -7.77
C ILE A 242 2.75 10.06 -9.10
N VAL A 243 3.88 9.81 -9.76
CA VAL A 243 3.95 8.95 -10.95
C VAL A 243 4.91 7.80 -10.65
N ALA A 244 4.46 6.57 -10.86
CA ALA A 244 5.29 5.40 -10.63
C ALA A 244 5.11 4.32 -11.71
N ASN A 245 6.23 3.72 -12.10
CA ASN A 245 6.28 2.53 -12.95
C ASN A 245 7.04 1.45 -12.22
N LEU A 246 6.33 0.46 -11.71
CA LEU A 246 6.86 -0.55 -10.80
C LEU A 246 6.68 -1.96 -11.36
N VAL A 247 7.64 -2.80 -11.09
CA VAL A 247 7.62 -4.23 -11.38
C VAL A 247 7.66 -4.98 -10.06
N SER A 248 6.78 -5.97 -9.87
CA SER A 248 6.77 -6.83 -8.68
C SER A 248 6.59 -8.29 -9.06
N GLU A 249 7.25 -9.19 -8.33
CA GLU A 249 7.09 -10.64 -8.53
C GLU A 249 5.74 -11.13 -8.01
N MET A 250 5.35 -10.69 -6.82
CA MET A 250 4.07 -11.03 -6.18
C MET A 250 3.57 -9.84 -5.38
N LEU A 251 2.35 -9.43 -5.65
CA LEU A 251 1.64 -8.43 -4.86
C LEU A 251 0.49 -9.12 -4.11
N ASP A 252 0.65 -9.32 -2.81
CA ASP A 252 -0.44 -9.78 -1.94
C ASP A 252 -1.12 -8.56 -1.31
N LEU A 253 -2.39 -8.32 -1.66
CA LEU A 253 -3.17 -7.20 -1.14
C LEU A 253 -3.89 -7.54 0.18
N ASN A 254 -3.90 -8.80 0.61
CA ASN A 254 -4.67 -9.23 1.77
C ASN A 254 -4.29 -8.51 3.08
N PRO A 255 -3.00 -8.20 3.37
CA PRO A 255 -2.64 -7.46 4.57
C PRO A 255 -3.23 -6.04 4.63
N TYR A 256 -3.61 -5.48 3.46
CA TYR A 256 -4.11 -4.11 3.32
C TYR A 256 -5.63 -4.03 3.12
N LEU A 257 -6.31 -5.18 3.01
CA LEU A 257 -7.77 -5.23 2.95
C LEU A 257 -8.36 -5.14 4.37
N PRO A 258 -9.54 -4.53 4.54
CA PRO A 258 -10.26 -4.58 5.81
C PRO A 258 -10.41 -6.03 6.24
N GLN A 259 -9.88 -6.38 7.41
CA GLN A 259 -10.07 -7.72 7.98
C GLN A 259 -11.52 -7.83 8.45
N PRO A 260 -12.23 -8.95 8.18
CA PRO A 260 -13.48 -9.23 8.85
C PRO A 260 -13.22 -9.21 10.36
N GLU A 261 -14.01 -8.47 11.13
CA GLU A 261 -13.90 -8.52 12.59
C GLU A 261 -14.13 -9.97 13.02
N GLU A 262 -13.09 -10.62 13.56
CA GLU A 262 -13.26 -11.89 14.25
C GLU A 262 -14.19 -11.62 15.43
N ASN A 263 -15.45 -12.05 15.29
CA ASN A 263 -16.43 -12.07 16.36
C ASN A 263 -15.87 -12.95 17.48
N THR A 264 -15.12 -12.37 18.43
CA THR A 264 -14.78 -12.98 19.70
C THR A 264 -16.05 -13.07 20.54
N ALA A 265 -17.03 -13.86 20.06
CA ALA A 265 -18.09 -14.34 20.89
C ALA A 265 -17.45 -15.23 21.95
N SER A 266 -17.32 -14.68 23.15
CA SER A 266 -16.90 -15.38 24.36
C SER A 266 -17.57 -16.74 24.41
N ALA A 267 -16.76 -17.79 24.31
CA ALA A 267 -17.19 -19.15 24.56
C ALA A 267 -17.53 -19.25 26.07
N GLU A 268 -18.76 -18.91 26.44
CA GLU A 268 -19.33 -19.40 27.70
C GLU A 268 -19.64 -20.88 27.52
N SER A 269 -18.91 -21.65 28.28
CA SER A 269 -19.06 -23.11 28.45
C SER A 269 -20.49 -23.46 28.86
N GLY A 270 -21.24 -24.04 27.96
CA GLY A 270 -22.55 -24.67 28.19
C GLY A 270 -22.58 -26.03 27.53
N ASP A 271 -22.57 -27.06 28.37
CA ASP A 271 -22.60 -28.48 28.11
C ASP A 271 -23.77 -28.96 27.25
N GLY A 272 -23.49 -29.78 26.25
CA GLY A 272 -24.35 -30.89 25.79
C GLY A 272 -25.34 -30.60 24.66
N GLY A 273 -25.07 -31.16 23.46
CA GLY A 273 -26.14 -31.60 22.58
C GLY A 273 -25.96 -31.46 21.07
N SER A 274 -25.56 -32.54 20.44
CA SER A 274 -26.00 -33.03 19.12
C SER A 274 -25.70 -32.23 17.84
N ALA A 275 -24.94 -32.90 16.99
CA ALA A 275 -24.65 -32.58 15.60
C ALA A 275 -25.89 -32.13 14.80
N GLY A 276 -25.79 -30.91 14.27
CA GLY A 276 -26.61 -30.39 13.19
C GLY A 276 -25.77 -29.36 12.52
N GLY A 277 -25.49 -29.51 11.19
CA GLY A 277 -24.74 -28.58 10.39
C GLY A 277 -25.31 -27.17 10.57
N GLY A 278 -24.63 -26.36 11.35
CA GLY A 278 -24.99 -24.97 11.57
C GLY A 278 -24.63 -24.17 10.32
N ASN A 279 -25.64 -23.79 9.57
CA ASN A 279 -25.60 -22.65 8.66
C ASN A 279 -25.16 -21.45 9.51
N THR A 280 -23.93 -20.99 9.37
CA THR A 280 -23.57 -19.66 9.82
C THR A 280 -24.47 -18.72 9.04
N LEU A 281 -25.39 -18.06 9.74
CA LEU A 281 -26.25 -17.02 9.17
C LEU A 281 -25.33 -16.07 8.43
N ALA A 282 -25.59 -15.87 7.12
CA ALA A 282 -24.84 -14.94 6.29
C ALA A 282 -24.77 -13.59 7.02
N GLU A 283 -23.56 -13.11 7.30
CA GLU A 283 -23.35 -11.81 7.92
C GLU A 283 -24.14 -10.75 7.17
N GLU A 284 -24.87 -9.89 7.89
CA GLU A 284 -25.60 -8.78 7.28
C GLU A 284 -24.60 -7.82 6.63
N TRP A 285 -25.03 -7.11 5.58
CA TRP A 285 -24.22 -6.07 4.98
C TRP A 285 -24.00 -4.95 6.00
N SER A 286 -22.75 -4.52 6.20
CA SER A 286 -22.41 -3.43 7.11
C SER A 286 -23.05 -2.11 6.65
N ASP A 287 -23.65 -1.38 7.60
CA ASP A 287 -24.15 -0.01 7.39
C ASP A 287 -23.10 1.05 7.82
N GLU A 288 -21.92 0.63 8.24
CA GLU A 288 -20.81 1.53 8.59
C GLU A 288 -20.36 2.33 7.37
N GLU A 289 -20.08 3.61 7.61
CA GLU A 289 -19.65 4.52 6.55
C GLU A 289 -18.21 4.19 6.12
N ILE A 290 -18.01 4.00 4.81
CA ILE A 290 -16.70 3.77 4.21
C ILE A 290 -16.05 5.12 3.89
N ASP A 291 -14.88 5.36 4.46
CA ASP A 291 -14.12 6.60 4.24
C ASP A 291 -13.32 6.54 2.93
N PHE A 292 -13.67 7.40 1.98
CA PHE A 292 -12.95 7.62 0.72
C PHE A 292 -12.12 8.91 0.73
N SER A 293 -11.92 9.57 1.89
CA SER A 293 -11.20 10.86 1.98
C SER A 293 -9.76 10.78 1.48
N GLY A 294 -9.14 9.60 1.57
CA GLY A 294 -7.80 9.35 1.06
C GLY A 294 -7.62 9.66 -0.43
N LEU A 295 -8.70 9.64 -1.23
CA LEU A 295 -8.65 10.00 -2.65
C LEU A 295 -8.37 11.49 -2.91
N ASP A 296 -8.45 12.33 -1.87
CA ASP A 296 -8.12 13.76 -1.97
C ASP A 296 -6.69 14.09 -1.53
N ALA A 297 -5.98 13.15 -0.95
CA ALA A 297 -4.65 13.39 -0.36
C ALA A 297 -3.57 13.69 -1.42
N ALA A 298 -3.63 13.02 -2.58
CA ALA A 298 -2.69 13.18 -3.67
C ALA A 298 -3.31 12.80 -5.01
N ASN A 299 -2.75 13.34 -6.10
CA ASN A 299 -2.94 12.76 -7.43
C ASN A 299 -1.92 11.64 -7.65
N ALA A 300 -2.31 10.59 -8.36
CA ALA A 300 -1.43 9.47 -8.65
C ALA A 300 -1.66 8.91 -10.06
N ASP A 301 -0.58 8.47 -10.70
CA ASP A 301 -0.57 7.71 -11.95
C ASP A 301 0.43 6.56 -11.77
N LEU A 302 -0.08 5.37 -11.45
CA LEU A 302 0.73 4.24 -11.02
C LEU A 302 0.54 3.08 -11.98
N THR A 303 1.62 2.61 -12.58
CA THR A 303 1.63 1.40 -13.40
C THR A 303 2.42 0.30 -12.70
N PHE A 304 1.82 -0.88 -12.62
CA PHE A 304 2.44 -2.08 -12.05
C PHE A 304 2.47 -3.20 -13.09
N ASP A 305 3.65 -3.70 -13.39
CA ASP A 305 3.85 -4.97 -14.09
C ASP A 305 4.06 -6.06 -13.02
N LEU A 306 3.09 -6.97 -12.88
CA LEU A 306 3.04 -7.98 -11.83
C LEU A 306 3.26 -9.37 -12.40
N ALA A 307 4.15 -10.17 -11.83
CA ALA A 307 4.24 -11.59 -12.15
C ALA A 307 3.15 -12.40 -11.41
N GLY A 308 2.64 -11.89 -10.30
CA GLY A 308 1.50 -12.43 -9.55
C GLY A 308 0.80 -11.36 -8.74
N LEU A 309 -0.52 -11.53 -8.57
CA LEU A 309 -1.38 -10.69 -7.74
C LEU A 309 -2.34 -11.57 -6.95
N LYS A 310 -2.45 -11.34 -5.65
CA LYS A 310 -3.38 -12.06 -4.79
C LYS A 310 -4.34 -11.09 -4.10
N ILE A 311 -5.63 -11.37 -4.23
CA ILE A 311 -6.71 -10.59 -3.62
C ILE A 311 -7.67 -11.59 -2.98
N GLN A 312 -7.76 -11.61 -1.66
CA GLN A 312 -8.45 -12.65 -0.91
C GLN A 312 -7.93 -14.04 -1.30
N ALA A 313 -8.79 -14.96 -1.75
CA ALA A 313 -8.41 -16.26 -2.24
C ALA A 313 -8.15 -16.30 -3.76
N ILE A 314 -8.36 -15.20 -4.47
CA ILE A 314 -8.17 -15.14 -5.93
C ILE A 314 -6.69 -14.93 -6.22
N GLU A 315 -6.11 -15.85 -6.99
CA GLU A 315 -4.74 -15.77 -7.49
C GLU A 315 -4.75 -15.42 -8.97
N ILE A 316 -4.16 -14.28 -9.29
CA ILE A 316 -3.98 -13.76 -10.64
C ILE A 316 -2.50 -13.93 -10.98
N GLY A 317 -2.18 -14.53 -12.11
CA GLY A 317 -0.82 -14.65 -12.60
C GLY A 317 -0.30 -13.33 -13.16
N ARG A 318 0.51 -13.40 -14.22
CA ARG A 318 1.04 -12.19 -14.86
C ARG A 318 -0.10 -11.23 -15.20
N SER A 319 0.08 -9.98 -14.76
CA SER A 319 -0.94 -8.94 -14.95
C SER A 319 -0.30 -7.56 -15.04
N LYS A 320 -1.04 -6.63 -15.62
CA LYS A 320 -0.69 -5.21 -15.66
C LYS A 320 -1.82 -4.41 -15.03
N LEU A 321 -1.50 -3.72 -13.95
CA LEU A 321 -2.44 -2.87 -13.21
C LEU A 321 -2.04 -1.40 -13.40
N HIS A 322 -2.99 -0.58 -13.83
CA HIS A 322 -2.84 0.86 -13.91
C HIS A 322 -3.84 1.53 -12.96
N ILE A 323 -3.36 2.43 -12.13
CA ILE A 323 -4.17 3.15 -11.14
C ILE A 323 -3.99 4.63 -11.35
N VAL A 324 -5.10 5.35 -11.56
CA VAL A 324 -5.09 6.82 -11.66
C VAL A 324 -5.97 7.38 -10.56
N VAL A 325 -5.41 8.24 -9.70
CA VAL A 325 -6.15 9.00 -8.69
C VAL A 325 -6.07 10.46 -9.05
N GLN A 326 -7.22 11.10 -9.27
CA GLN A 326 -7.28 12.51 -9.63
C GLN A 326 -8.60 13.13 -9.19
N ASN A 327 -8.53 14.28 -8.52
CA ASN A 327 -9.71 15.09 -8.13
C ASN A 327 -10.79 14.31 -7.36
N GLY A 328 -10.40 13.42 -6.44
CA GLY A 328 -11.34 12.61 -5.65
C GLY A 328 -11.93 11.42 -6.41
N SER A 329 -11.40 11.09 -7.59
CA SER A 329 -11.73 9.89 -8.34
C SER A 329 -10.53 8.96 -8.43
N ALA A 330 -10.76 7.66 -8.30
CA ALA A 330 -9.76 6.62 -8.54
C ALA A 330 -10.23 5.68 -9.64
N THR A 331 -9.39 5.47 -10.64
CA THR A 331 -9.59 4.50 -11.72
C THR A 331 -8.59 3.37 -11.57
N PHE A 332 -9.06 2.15 -11.70
CA PHE A 332 -8.27 0.91 -11.62
C PHE A 332 -8.48 0.12 -12.91
N ASP A 333 -7.43 -0.04 -13.69
CA ASP A 333 -7.42 -0.81 -14.93
C ASP A 333 -6.55 -2.06 -14.78
N LEU A 334 -7.14 -3.23 -14.71
CA LEU A 334 -6.46 -4.50 -14.86
C LEU A 334 -6.48 -4.90 -16.34
N LEU A 335 -5.43 -4.54 -17.06
CA LEU A 335 -5.39 -4.60 -18.52
C LEU A 335 -5.14 -6.02 -19.05
N GLU A 336 -4.27 -6.76 -18.37
CA GLU A 336 -3.90 -8.12 -18.75
C GLU A 336 -3.80 -8.95 -17.48
N ALA A 337 -4.61 -9.97 -17.33
CA ALA A 337 -4.58 -10.85 -16.18
C ALA A 337 -4.66 -12.31 -16.61
N ALA A 338 -3.60 -13.07 -16.40
CA ALA A 338 -3.65 -14.52 -16.51
C ALA A 338 -4.39 -15.08 -15.29
N LEU A 339 -5.49 -15.79 -15.51
CA LEU A 339 -6.38 -16.23 -14.46
C LEU A 339 -6.84 -17.67 -14.70
N TYR A 340 -6.44 -18.61 -13.85
CA TYR A 340 -6.85 -20.03 -13.89
C TYR A 340 -6.92 -20.65 -15.28
N GLY A 341 -5.86 -20.46 -16.09
CA GLY A 341 -5.74 -21.01 -17.44
C GLY A 341 -6.35 -20.19 -18.56
N GLY A 342 -7.05 -19.11 -18.25
CA GLY A 342 -7.60 -18.13 -19.18
C GLY A 342 -7.07 -16.72 -18.95
N ASN A 343 -7.83 -15.74 -19.39
CA ASN A 343 -7.49 -14.32 -19.27
C ASN A 343 -8.67 -13.52 -18.74
N GLY A 344 -8.35 -12.42 -18.04
CA GLY A 344 -9.33 -11.47 -17.56
C GLY A 344 -8.87 -10.03 -17.75
N THR A 345 -9.84 -9.12 -17.78
CA THR A 345 -9.65 -7.68 -17.68
C THR A 345 -10.68 -7.12 -16.70
N ALA A 346 -10.30 -6.05 -16.00
CA ALA A 346 -11.25 -5.34 -15.15
C ALA A 346 -10.98 -3.84 -15.25
N HIS A 347 -12.05 -3.06 -15.23
CA HIS A 347 -12.02 -1.62 -15.10
C HIS A 347 -12.94 -1.23 -13.95
N ALA A 348 -12.44 -0.43 -13.01
CA ALA A 348 -13.25 0.07 -11.89
C ALA A 348 -12.97 1.55 -11.67
N VAL A 349 -14.01 2.29 -11.36
CA VAL A 349 -13.91 3.71 -10.99
C VAL A 349 -14.62 3.91 -9.66
N ILE A 350 -13.96 4.59 -8.74
CA ILE A 350 -14.53 5.11 -7.50
C ILE A 350 -14.53 6.63 -7.64
N ASP A 351 -15.69 7.25 -7.62
CA ASP A 351 -15.85 8.70 -7.77
C ASP A 351 -16.59 9.28 -6.55
N ARG A 352 -15.88 10.12 -5.78
CA ARG A 352 -16.45 10.85 -4.65
C ARG A 352 -16.70 12.33 -4.93
N SER A 353 -16.54 12.78 -6.17
CA SER A 353 -16.77 14.19 -6.54
C SER A 353 -18.25 14.60 -6.43
N GLY A 354 -19.18 13.64 -6.43
CA GLY A 354 -20.60 13.83 -6.27
C GLY A 354 -21.06 13.95 -4.81
N ALA A 355 -22.37 14.09 -4.61
CA ALA A 355 -22.99 14.16 -3.28
C ALA A 355 -22.87 12.85 -2.49
N ARG A 356 -22.68 11.73 -3.15
CA ARG A 356 -22.42 10.40 -2.61
C ARG A 356 -21.35 9.72 -3.47
N PRO A 357 -20.48 8.93 -2.86
CA PRO A 357 -19.55 8.08 -3.62
C PRO A 357 -20.30 7.19 -4.61
N ALA A 358 -19.78 7.11 -5.83
CA ALA A 358 -20.27 6.24 -6.88
C ALA A 358 -19.17 5.26 -7.29
N ILE A 359 -19.53 4.02 -7.55
CA ILE A 359 -18.63 2.96 -8.01
C ILE A 359 -19.18 2.39 -9.31
N SER A 360 -18.33 2.30 -10.33
CA SER A 360 -18.60 1.51 -11.53
C SER A 360 -17.55 0.43 -11.71
N LYS A 361 -17.95 -0.73 -12.20
CA LYS A 361 -17.03 -1.85 -12.43
C LYS A 361 -17.46 -2.65 -13.65
N THR A 362 -16.51 -2.84 -14.56
CA THR A 362 -16.66 -3.75 -15.72
C THR A 362 -15.62 -4.85 -15.59
N VAL A 363 -16.03 -6.10 -15.75
CA VAL A 363 -15.15 -7.28 -15.73
C VAL A 363 -15.44 -8.14 -16.95
N SER A 364 -14.39 -8.60 -17.62
CA SER A 364 -14.49 -9.58 -18.68
C SER A 364 -13.50 -10.72 -18.45
N VAL A 365 -13.98 -11.94 -18.48
CA VAL A 365 -13.20 -13.16 -18.25
C VAL A 365 -13.43 -14.10 -19.42
N THR A 366 -12.38 -14.72 -19.95
CA THR A 366 -12.49 -15.63 -21.10
C THR A 366 -11.52 -16.81 -20.96
N GLY A 367 -12.04 -18.00 -21.15
CA GLY A 367 -11.26 -19.24 -21.18
C GLY A 367 -10.76 -19.71 -19.80
N VAL A 368 -11.33 -19.18 -18.73
CA VAL A 368 -10.93 -19.46 -17.33
C VAL A 368 -11.59 -20.75 -16.86
N GLN A 369 -10.87 -21.55 -16.07
CA GLN A 369 -11.44 -22.71 -15.39
C GLN A 369 -12.43 -22.26 -14.31
N ALA A 370 -13.69 -22.70 -14.43
CA ALA A 370 -14.78 -22.25 -13.55
C ALA A 370 -14.56 -22.63 -12.09
N GLU A 371 -14.21 -23.88 -11.83
CA GLU A 371 -14.12 -24.43 -10.48
C GLU A 371 -13.14 -23.65 -9.58
N PRO A 372 -11.85 -23.46 -9.92
CA PRO A 372 -10.94 -22.70 -9.07
C PRO A 372 -11.33 -21.22 -8.95
N LEU A 373 -11.91 -20.62 -10.01
CA LEU A 373 -12.38 -19.24 -9.96
C LEU A 373 -13.55 -19.08 -8.97
N LEU A 374 -14.57 -19.93 -9.08
CA LEU A 374 -15.76 -19.86 -8.23
C LEU A 374 -15.47 -20.29 -6.79
N ALA A 375 -14.58 -21.25 -6.60
CA ALA A 375 -14.11 -21.64 -5.28
C ALA A 375 -13.40 -20.46 -4.57
N ALA A 376 -12.51 -19.77 -5.27
CA ALA A 376 -11.79 -18.63 -4.73
C ALA A 376 -12.68 -17.39 -4.54
N ALA A 377 -13.59 -17.11 -5.47
CA ALA A 377 -14.42 -15.91 -5.45
C ALA A 377 -15.66 -16.01 -4.55
N ALA A 378 -16.22 -17.23 -4.40
CA ALA A 378 -17.53 -17.43 -3.76
C ALA A 378 -17.61 -18.69 -2.86
N GLY A 379 -16.50 -19.40 -2.67
CA GLY A 379 -16.51 -20.68 -1.93
C GLY A 379 -17.32 -21.78 -2.63
N PHE A 380 -17.60 -21.64 -3.94
CA PHE A 380 -18.44 -22.55 -4.71
C PHE A 380 -17.60 -23.41 -5.67
N ASP A 381 -17.38 -24.67 -5.32
CA ASP A 381 -16.51 -25.63 -6.02
C ASP A 381 -17.25 -26.69 -6.86
N ARG A 382 -18.58 -26.55 -7.01
CA ARG A 382 -19.43 -27.58 -7.63
C ARG A 382 -19.63 -27.44 -9.13
N LEU A 383 -19.15 -26.32 -9.74
CA LEU A 383 -19.28 -26.06 -11.18
C LEU A 383 -17.92 -26.06 -11.84
N SER A 384 -17.69 -27.01 -12.75
CA SER A 384 -16.49 -27.07 -13.59
C SER A 384 -16.80 -26.66 -15.03
N GLY A 385 -15.75 -26.49 -15.82
CA GLY A 385 -15.84 -26.14 -17.24
C GLY A 385 -15.03 -24.89 -17.56
N THR A 386 -15.01 -24.51 -18.83
CA THR A 386 -14.35 -23.28 -19.31
C THR A 386 -15.34 -22.13 -19.30
N THR A 387 -14.96 -21.01 -18.69
CA THR A 387 -15.87 -19.88 -18.42
C THR A 387 -15.58 -18.69 -19.32
N LYS A 388 -16.66 -18.07 -19.81
CA LYS A 388 -16.72 -16.70 -20.28
C LYS A 388 -17.72 -15.94 -19.42
N LEU A 389 -17.30 -14.80 -18.88
CA LEU A 389 -18.14 -13.96 -18.01
C LEU A 389 -17.93 -12.49 -18.37
N ASN A 390 -19.02 -11.76 -18.53
CA ASN A 390 -19.01 -10.31 -18.62
C ASN A 390 -19.93 -9.73 -17.51
N LEU A 391 -19.47 -8.70 -16.86
CA LEU A 391 -20.17 -8.00 -15.79
C LEU A 391 -19.98 -6.51 -15.99
N ASP A 392 -21.07 -5.76 -15.96
CA ASP A 392 -21.07 -4.30 -15.92
C ASP A 392 -22.02 -3.86 -14.80
N ILE A 393 -21.48 -3.22 -13.76
CA ILE A 393 -22.24 -2.78 -12.60
C ILE A 393 -21.91 -1.35 -12.23
N THR A 394 -22.92 -0.67 -11.69
CA THR A 394 -22.80 0.66 -11.09
C THR A 394 -23.55 0.70 -9.77
N THR A 395 -23.03 1.45 -8.83
CA THR A 395 -23.71 1.66 -7.54
C THR A 395 -23.32 3.00 -6.95
N SER A 396 -24.05 3.44 -5.92
CA SER A 396 -23.74 4.66 -5.17
C SER A 396 -24.22 4.52 -3.72
N GLY A 397 -23.44 5.06 -2.79
CA GLY A 397 -23.73 4.97 -1.37
C GLY A 397 -22.52 5.31 -0.53
N SER A 398 -22.66 5.19 0.78
CA SER A 398 -21.56 5.37 1.75
C SER A 398 -21.30 4.12 2.61
N SER A 399 -22.08 3.05 2.46
CA SER A 399 -21.92 1.79 3.20
C SER A 399 -22.10 0.58 2.29
N GLN A 400 -21.68 -0.60 2.74
CA GLN A 400 -21.88 -1.86 1.98
C GLN A 400 -23.37 -2.09 1.68
N LEU A 401 -24.24 -1.89 2.69
CA LEU A 401 -25.67 -2.06 2.52
C LEU A 401 -26.23 -1.11 1.45
N GLN A 402 -25.84 0.17 1.49
CA GLN A 402 -26.29 1.15 0.50
C GLN A 402 -25.80 0.81 -0.92
N PHE A 403 -24.57 0.32 -1.05
CA PHE A 403 -24.06 -0.15 -2.35
C PHE A 403 -24.87 -1.32 -2.88
N MET A 404 -25.28 -2.28 -2.04
CA MET A 404 -26.13 -3.38 -2.47
C MET A 404 -27.55 -2.91 -2.82
N GLN A 405 -28.14 -1.99 -2.07
CA GLN A 405 -29.47 -1.43 -2.34
C GLN A 405 -29.55 -0.59 -3.61
N ASN A 406 -28.45 0.07 -3.98
CA ASN A 406 -28.37 0.93 -5.17
C ASN A 406 -27.57 0.27 -6.31
N LEU A 407 -27.47 -1.06 -6.30
CA LEU A 407 -26.74 -1.78 -7.34
C LEU A 407 -27.58 -1.87 -8.62
N PHE A 408 -27.00 -1.45 -9.73
CA PHE A 408 -27.52 -1.58 -11.09
C PHE A 408 -26.49 -2.26 -11.96
N GLY A 409 -26.95 -2.96 -12.99
CA GLY A 409 -26.02 -3.55 -13.94
C GLY A 409 -26.63 -4.62 -14.82
N ASN A 410 -25.76 -5.26 -15.57
CA ASN A 410 -26.08 -6.39 -16.45
C ASN A 410 -24.85 -7.25 -16.68
N GLY A 411 -25.05 -8.43 -17.20
CA GLY A 411 -23.96 -9.31 -17.61
C GLY A 411 -24.44 -10.58 -18.29
N ASP A 412 -23.48 -11.33 -18.75
CA ASP A 412 -23.67 -12.64 -19.35
C ASP A 412 -22.62 -13.63 -18.85
N PHE A 413 -22.97 -14.90 -18.87
CA PHE A 413 -22.06 -15.97 -18.58
C PHE A 413 -22.26 -17.17 -19.50
N GLU A 414 -21.17 -17.85 -19.77
CA GLU A 414 -21.14 -19.11 -20.49
C GLU A 414 -20.13 -20.04 -19.81
N PHE A 415 -20.57 -21.23 -19.45
CA PHE A 415 -19.71 -22.33 -19.01
C PHE A 415 -19.80 -23.42 -20.08
N ALA A 416 -18.67 -23.75 -20.68
CA ALA A 416 -18.57 -24.75 -21.73
C ALA A 416 -17.86 -26.02 -21.24
N ASP A 417 -18.29 -27.16 -21.76
CA ASP A 417 -17.68 -28.46 -21.50
C ASP A 417 -17.42 -28.75 -20.01
N GLY A 418 -18.47 -28.59 -19.23
CA GLY A 418 -18.39 -28.66 -17.76
C GLY A 418 -19.26 -29.73 -17.13
N ALA A 419 -19.22 -29.73 -15.80
CA ALA A 419 -20.04 -30.59 -14.97
C ALA A 419 -20.52 -29.84 -13.72
N PHE A 420 -21.76 -30.09 -13.34
CA PHE A 420 -22.31 -29.71 -12.04
C PHE A 420 -22.23 -30.90 -11.08
N ARG A 421 -21.43 -30.80 -10.03
CA ARG A 421 -21.22 -31.87 -9.04
C ARG A 421 -22.23 -31.78 -7.89
N GLY A 422 -22.53 -32.92 -7.31
CA GLY A 422 -23.48 -33.06 -6.20
C GLY A 422 -24.94 -33.27 -6.64
N ALA A 423 -25.23 -33.34 -7.95
CA ALA A 423 -26.56 -33.71 -8.43
C ALA A 423 -26.50 -34.35 -9.81
N ASN A 424 -27.22 -35.46 -10.01
CA ASN A 424 -27.47 -36.06 -11.30
C ASN A 424 -28.91 -35.71 -11.75
N ILE A 425 -29.05 -34.51 -12.33
CA ILE A 425 -30.36 -33.98 -12.75
C ILE A 425 -31.02 -34.86 -13.79
N ALA A 426 -30.24 -35.48 -14.69
CA ALA A 426 -30.76 -36.40 -15.68
C ALA A 426 -31.35 -37.67 -15.07
N ALA A 427 -30.77 -38.19 -13.99
CA ALA A 427 -31.32 -39.32 -13.24
C ALA A 427 -32.57 -38.91 -12.47
N MET A 428 -32.59 -37.75 -11.86
CA MET A 428 -33.75 -37.20 -11.12
C MET A 428 -34.98 -37.04 -12.02
N VAL A 429 -34.79 -36.64 -13.28
CA VAL A 429 -35.90 -36.45 -14.24
C VAL A 429 -36.45 -37.78 -14.77
N ARG A 430 -35.62 -38.84 -14.84
CA ARG A 430 -36.04 -40.16 -15.35
C ARG A 430 -36.80 -40.99 -14.32
N ASP A 431 -36.49 -40.87 -13.04
CA ASP A 431 -37.07 -41.67 -11.98
C ASP A 431 -37.41 -40.80 -10.76
N PHE A 432 -38.67 -40.41 -10.64
CA PHE A 432 -39.23 -39.58 -9.59
C PHE A 432 -39.59 -40.35 -8.33
N SER A 433 -38.74 -41.25 -7.84
CA SER A 433 -38.94 -41.88 -6.56
C SER A 433 -38.09 -41.19 -5.46
N ILE A 434 -38.50 -41.21 -4.19
CA ILE A 434 -37.75 -40.60 -3.08
C ILE A 434 -36.37 -41.24 -2.94
N ASP A 435 -36.27 -42.55 -3.22
CA ASP A 435 -35.00 -43.28 -3.17
C ASP A 435 -34.03 -42.86 -4.27
N SER A 436 -34.54 -42.62 -5.50
CA SER A 436 -33.72 -42.11 -6.60
C SER A 436 -33.34 -40.64 -6.48
N LEU A 437 -34.17 -39.82 -5.84
CA LEU A 437 -33.83 -38.43 -5.49
C LEU A 437 -32.66 -38.39 -4.50
N ASN A 438 -32.69 -39.17 -3.43
CA ASN A 438 -31.62 -39.26 -2.44
C ASN A 438 -30.32 -39.82 -3.07
N ALA A 439 -30.40 -40.81 -3.94
CA ALA A 439 -29.25 -41.38 -4.64
C ALA A 439 -28.67 -40.39 -5.69
N ALA A 440 -29.51 -39.58 -6.32
CA ALA A 440 -29.09 -38.61 -7.36
C ALA A 440 -28.47 -37.32 -6.79
N THR A 441 -28.59 -37.07 -5.49
CA THR A 441 -28.02 -35.93 -4.75
C THR A 441 -26.79 -36.26 -3.90
N ALA A 442 -26.22 -37.47 -4.07
CA ALA A 442 -24.98 -37.83 -3.39
C ALA A 442 -23.78 -37.07 -3.99
N ASP A 443 -22.78 -36.77 -3.18
CA ASP A 443 -21.60 -35.95 -3.57
C ASP A 443 -20.81 -36.53 -4.77
N GLU A 444 -20.89 -37.84 -5.02
CA GLU A 444 -20.26 -38.49 -6.17
C GLU A 444 -21.06 -38.36 -7.47
N GLN A 445 -22.26 -37.78 -7.44
CA GLN A 445 -23.11 -37.59 -8.60
C GLN A 445 -22.73 -36.33 -9.37
N SER A 446 -22.84 -36.37 -10.71
CA SER A 446 -22.61 -35.21 -11.56
C SER A 446 -23.62 -35.10 -12.71
N THR A 447 -23.79 -33.89 -13.21
CA THR A 447 -24.49 -33.61 -14.44
C THR A 447 -23.52 -32.96 -15.42
N ASP A 448 -23.03 -33.72 -16.39
CA ASP A 448 -22.16 -33.20 -17.44
C ASP A 448 -23.00 -32.40 -18.44
N PHE A 449 -22.46 -31.28 -18.92
CA PHE A 449 -23.10 -30.41 -19.88
C PHE A 449 -22.09 -29.90 -20.95
N SER A 450 -22.57 -29.62 -22.12
CA SER A 450 -21.80 -28.96 -23.20
C SER A 450 -21.81 -27.43 -23.06
N ALA A 451 -22.92 -26.87 -22.58
CA ALA A 451 -23.05 -25.45 -22.35
C ALA A 451 -24.06 -25.16 -21.24
N LEU A 452 -23.73 -24.16 -20.40
CA LEU A 452 -24.63 -23.50 -19.46
C LEU A 452 -24.49 -21.99 -19.68
N THR A 453 -25.56 -21.33 -20.11
CA THR A 453 -25.54 -19.91 -20.49
C THR A 453 -26.70 -19.16 -19.89
N GLY A 454 -26.53 -17.86 -19.71
CA GLY A 454 -27.57 -16.94 -19.27
C GLY A 454 -27.10 -15.50 -19.28
N THR A 455 -28.10 -14.60 -19.32
CA THR A 455 -27.89 -13.16 -19.11
C THR A 455 -28.62 -12.70 -17.86
N TYR A 456 -28.19 -11.62 -17.27
CA TYR A 456 -28.87 -11.05 -16.10
C TYR A 456 -28.89 -9.53 -16.14
N THR A 457 -29.90 -8.97 -15.51
CA THR A 457 -29.99 -7.55 -15.21
C THR A 457 -30.09 -7.34 -13.70
N ILE A 458 -29.58 -6.22 -13.22
CA ILE A 458 -29.65 -5.84 -11.80
C ILE A 458 -30.29 -4.47 -11.71
N GLU A 459 -31.37 -4.35 -10.93
CA GLU A 459 -32.04 -3.08 -10.65
C GLU A 459 -32.29 -2.95 -9.14
N ASN A 460 -31.71 -1.92 -8.50
CA ASN A 460 -31.81 -1.69 -7.04
C ASN A 460 -31.42 -2.94 -6.23
N GLY A 461 -30.34 -3.64 -6.66
CA GLY A 461 -29.87 -4.84 -5.99
C GLY A 461 -30.66 -6.11 -6.26
N LEU A 462 -31.73 -6.06 -7.06
CA LEU A 462 -32.46 -7.23 -7.50
C LEU A 462 -31.90 -7.71 -8.83
N LEU A 463 -31.19 -8.85 -8.82
CA LEU A 463 -30.75 -9.53 -10.04
C LEU A 463 -31.88 -10.38 -10.59
N THR A 464 -32.17 -10.21 -11.88
CA THR A 464 -33.16 -10.99 -12.63
C THR A 464 -32.48 -11.71 -13.78
N ASN A 465 -32.76 -13.01 -13.91
CA ASN A 465 -32.38 -13.83 -15.06
C ASN A 465 -33.61 -14.57 -15.58
N ASP A 466 -33.85 -14.51 -16.89
CA ASP A 466 -35.04 -15.10 -17.53
C ASP A 466 -34.68 -16.13 -18.62
N ASP A 467 -33.40 -16.31 -18.91
CA ASP A 467 -32.92 -17.04 -20.11
C ASP A 467 -31.86 -18.11 -19.79
N LEU A 468 -31.74 -18.55 -18.54
CA LEU A 468 -30.81 -19.64 -18.24
C LEU A 468 -31.09 -20.85 -19.08
N THR A 469 -30.07 -21.36 -19.77
CA THR A 469 -30.15 -22.62 -20.52
C THR A 469 -28.96 -23.52 -20.19
N LEU A 470 -29.26 -24.82 -20.04
CA LEU A 470 -28.24 -25.87 -19.92
C LEU A 470 -28.50 -26.93 -20.99
N ALA A 471 -27.47 -27.20 -21.76
CA ALA A 471 -27.46 -28.26 -22.80
C ALA A 471 -26.55 -29.41 -22.34
N ALA A 472 -27.14 -30.59 -22.15
CA ALA A 472 -26.44 -31.82 -21.85
C ALA A 472 -26.85 -32.94 -22.79
N PRO A 473 -26.13 -34.06 -22.93
CA PRO A 473 -26.43 -35.12 -23.90
C PRO A 473 -27.85 -35.68 -23.81
N LEU A 474 -28.38 -35.84 -22.60
CA LEU A 474 -29.72 -36.41 -22.35
C LEU A 474 -30.63 -35.43 -21.58
N LEU A 475 -30.24 -34.15 -21.45
CA LEU A 475 -30.95 -33.17 -20.66
C LEU A 475 -30.92 -31.81 -21.36
N ARG A 476 -32.06 -31.13 -21.36
CA ARG A 476 -32.17 -29.70 -21.59
C ARG A 476 -32.78 -29.09 -20.35
N MET A 477 -32.25 -27.95 -19.91
CA MET A 477 -32.81 -27.26 -18.76
C MET A 477 -32.93 -25.78 -19.08
N THR A 478 -34.05 -25.20 -18.72
CA THR A 478 -34.23 -23.73 -18.71
C THR A 478 -34.41 -23.26 -17.26
N GLY A 479 -34.08 -22.02 -17.00
CA GLY A 479 -34.25 -21.45 -15.68
C GLY A 479 -34.58 -19.97 -15.75
N GLN A 480 -35.26 -19.50 -14.71
CA GLN A 480 -35.57 -18.09 -14.53
C GLN A 480 -35.73 -17.79 -13.04
N GLY A 481 -35.41 -16.58 -12.62
CA GLY A 481 -35.63 -16.18 -11.23
C GLY A 481 -34.87 -14.92 -10.83
N ASN A 482 -34.92 -14.67 -9.55
CA ASN A 482 -34.41 -13.45 -8.94
C ASN A 482 -33.45 -13.78 -7.78
N VAL A 483 -32.42 -12.94 -7.63
CA VAL A 483 -31.54 -12.90 -6.46
C VAL A 483 -31.61 -11.51 -5.86
N ASN A 484 -32.10 -11.39 -4.61
CA ASN A 484 -32.13 -10.15 -3.87
C ASN A 484 -30.80 -9.99 -3.12
N MET A 485 -29.90 -9.15 -3.65
CA MET A 485 -28.56 -8.92 -3.08
C MET A 485 -28.62 -8.26 -1.69
N PRO A 486 -29.42 -7.20 -1.47
CA PRO A 486 -29.59 -6.59 -0.14
C PRO A 486 -30.04 -7.56 0.93
N GLU A 487 -31.02 -8.41 0.63
CA GLU A 487 -31.63 -9.35 1.59
C GLU A 487 -30.98 -10.73 1.60
N LYS A 488 -30.00 -10.97 0.69
CA LYS A 488 -29.33 -12.27 0.52
C LYS A 488 -30.33 -13.42 0.32
N THR A 489 -31.37 -13.20 -0.49
CA THR A 489 -32.42 -14.19 -0.78
C THR A 489 -32.47 -14.55 -2.24
N LEU A 490 -32.92 -15.79 -2.53
CA LEU A 490 -33.03 -16.39 -3.85
C LEU A 490 -34.45 -16.93 -4.04
N ASP A 491 -35.05 -16.64 -5.19
CA ASP A 491 -36.28 -17.27 -5.71
C ASP A 491 -36.07 -17.63 -7.18
N TYR A 492 -35.81 -18.90 -7.42
CA TYR A 492 -35.39 -19.37 -8.73
C TYR A 492 -36.14 -20.63 -9.14
N THR A 493 -36.58 -20.73 -10.39
CA THR A 493 -37.27 -21.88 -10.96
C THR A 493 -36.46 -22.46 -12.10
N ILE A 494 -36.09 -23.73 -11.99
CA ILE A 494 -35.47 -24.50 -13.08
C ILE A 494 -36.45 -25.53 -13.62
N ARG A 495 -36.39 -25.74 -14.95
CA ARG A 495 -37.24 -26.70 -15.66
C ARG A 495 -36.38 -27.67 -16.45
N PRO A 496 -35.93 -28.77 -15.85
CA PRO A 496 -35.21 -29.81 -16.54
C PRO A 496 -36.16 -30.65 -17.41
N LYS A 497 -35.69 -31.02 -18.60
CA LYS A 497 -36.41 -31.81 -19.58
C LYS A 497 -35.49 -32.92 -20.13
N ALA A 498 -35.91 -34.20 -20.02
CA ALA A 498 -35.16 -35.31 -20.57
C ALA A 498 -35.34 -35.33 -22.11
N VAL A 499 -34.26 -35.59 -22.86
CA VAL A 499 -34.25 -35.77 -24.29
C VAL A 499 -34.24 -37.26 -24.61
N ALA A 500 -35.19 -37.73 -25.43
CA ALA A 500 -35.46 -39.15 -25.64
C ALA A 500 -34.44 -39.89 -26.55
N SER A 501 -33.61 -39.19 -27.34
CA SER A 501 -32.59 -39.83 -28.19
C SER A 501 -31.45 -38.90 -28.54
N LEU A 502 -30.26 -39.49 -28.79
CA LEU A 502 -29.08 -38.81 -29.31
C LEU A 502 -29.16 -38.59 -30.85
N GLU A 503 -30.12 -39.22 -31.52
CA GLU A 503 -30.34 -39.13 -32.97
C GLU A 503 -31.47 -38.14 -33.26
N GLY A 504 -31.13 -36.91 -33.66
CA GLY A 504 -32.16 -36.02 -34.14
C GLY A 504 -31.91 -34.54 -33.91
N GLN A 505 -31.01 -33.98 -34.67
CA GLN A 505 -31.05 -32.54 -34.97
C GLN A 505 -32.22 -32.26 -35.91
N GLY A 506 -33.46 -32.23 -35.43
CA GLY A 506 -34.62 -31.93 -36.28
C GLY A 506 -35.99 -32.35 -35.75
N GLY A 507 -36.12 -32.94 -34.59
CA GLY A 507 -37.42 -33.18 -33.96
C GLY A 507 -37.87 -31.92 -33.19
N ASN A 508 -39.19 -31.64 -33.19
CA ASN A 508 -39.76 -30.60 -32.35
C ASN A 508 -39.37 -30.82 -30.91
N ASP A 509 -38.65 -29.86 -30.32
CA ASP A 509 -38.19 -29.85 -28.91
C ASP A 509 -39.34 -29.81 -27.88
N ASP A 510 -40.60 -29.93 -28.30
CA ASP A 510 -41.82 -29.77 -27.49
C ASP A 510 -42.29 -31.05 -26.77
N ASP A 511 -41.75 -32.23 -27.07
CA ASP A 511 -42.29 -33.52 -26.59
C ASP A 511 -41.66 -34.10 -25.31
N GLY A 512 -41.32 -33.32 -24.30
CA GLY A 512 -40.85 -33.80 -22.99
C GLY A 512 -41.57 -33.14 -21.80
N VAL A 513 -41.90 -33.94 -20.79
CA VAL A 513 -42.47 -33.40 -19.52
C VAL A 513 -41.38 -32.77 -18.70
N GLY A 514 -41.33 -31.43 -18.66
CA GLY A 514 -40.46 -30.68 -17.75
C GLY A 514 -41.15 -30.49 -16.40
N ILE A 515 -40.51 -30.89 -15.31
CA ILE A 515 -41.04 -30.67 -13.97
C ILE A 515 -40.33 -29.45 -13.35
N PRO A 516 -41.07 -28.39 -13.01
CA PRO A 516 -40.45 -27.22 -12.40
C PRO A 516 -39.94 -27.53 -11.00
N ILE A 517 -38.69 -27.19 -10.73
CA ILE A 517 -38.05 -27.24 -9.43
C ILE A 517 -37.86 -25.81 -8.94
N ASN A 518 -38.46 -25.46 -7.80
CA ASN A 518 -38.32 -24.14 -7.21
C ASN A 518 -37.25 -24.18 -6.11
N VAL A 519 -36.28 -23.29 -6.21
CA VAL A 519 -35.21 -23.10 -5.22
C VAL A 519 -35.44 -21.76 -4.55
N ARG A 520 -35.64 -21.77 -3.24
CA ARG A 520 -35.92 -20.58 -2.44
C ARG A 520 -35.17 -20.63 -1.12
N GLY A 521 -34.68 -19.50 -0.69
CA GLY A 521 -34.00 -19.39 0.61
C GLY A 521 -33.02 -18.23 0.68
N THR A 522 -32.25 -18.23 1.74
CA THR A 522 -31.10 -17.34 1.92
C THR A 522 -29.84 -18.02 1.40
N TRP A 523 -28.86 -17.25 0.92
CA TRP A 523 -27.56 -17.72 0.40
C TRP A 523 -26.41 -17.09 1.17
#